data_d980752c3b278f0bf6f8a88b60574aa0
#
_entry.id   d980752c3b278f0bf6f8a88b60574aa0
#
_cell.length_a   1.000
_cell.length_b   1.000
_cell.length_c   1.000
_cell.angle_alpha   90.00
_cell.angle_beta   90.00
_cell.angle_gamma   90.00
#
_symmetry.space_group_name_H-M   'P 1'
#
loop_
_entity.id
_entity.type
_entity.pdbx_description
1 polymer ?
#
loop_
_entity_poly.entity_id
_entity_poly.type
_entity_poly.pdbx_seq_one_letter_code
_entity_poly.pdbx_strand_id
1 'polypeptide(L)'
;EQSSFIDHIKFPLIFLLKQVGILIPFFILSWILIKKIKLDLNFKDKKLLFLLTINILPIVLMFLTSLITGSKIRTMWMTPFYLFFGTLFVYLFQAQINLKKLKPFMIVFIFFFFLSPTLYTYVSISKDGKRTDYPGKEIAIKTQYAWDQQFNSIINVVLGDEWNAGNLSYHLKSR
;
A
#
# COMPACT_ATOMS: atom_id res chain seq x y z
N GLU A 1 -5.14 -12.26 -19.97
CA GLU A 1 -6.56 -12.12 -19.58
C GLU A 1 -7.08 -10.84 -20.22
N GLN A 2 -8.10 -10.95 -21.08
CA GLN A 2 -8.79 -9.78 -21.63
C GLN A 2 -9.60 -9.14 -20.50
N SER A 3 -9.32 -7.88 -20.18
CA SER A 3 -10.08 -7.11 -19.20
C SER A 3 -11.52 -6.94 -19.70
N SER A 4 -12.48 -7.27 -18.84
CA SER A 4 -13.90 -6.99 -19.11
C SER A 4 -14.17 -5.48 -19.06
N PHE A 5 -15.14 -4.97 -19.83
CA PHE A 5 -15.56 -3.56 -19.74
C PHE A 5 -15.89 -3.14 -18.30
N ILE A 6 -16.44 -4.04 -17.50
CA ILE A 6 -16.73 -3.81 -16.08
C ILE A 6 -15.45 -3.53 -15.27
N ASP A 7 -14.32 -4.13 -15.63
CA ASP A 7 -13.05 -3.96 -14.92
C ASP A 7 -12.49 -2.53 -15.05
N HIS A 8 -12.74 -1.88 -16.17
CA HIS A 8 -12.35 -0.48 -16.41
C HIS A 8 -13.08 0.52 -15.49
N ILE A 9 -14.21 0.15 -14.91
CA ILE A 9 -14.96 1.00 -13.96
C ILE A 9 -14.71 0.51 -12.52
N LYS A 10 -14.79 -0.80 -12.30
CA LYS A 10 -14.72 -1.42 -10.98
C LYS A 10 -13.36 -1.21 -10.31
N PHE A 11 -12.27 -1.45 -11.03
CA PHE A 11 -10.93 -1.37 -10.43
C PHE A 11 -10.50 0.05 -10.05
N PRO A 12 -10.72 1.10 -10.87
CA PRO A 12 -10.45 2.48 -10.46
C PRO A 12 -11.26 2.91 -9.24
N LEU A 13 -12.54 2.55 -9.17
CA LEU A 13 -13.38 2.88 -8.01
C LEU A 13 -12.91 2.18 -6.74
N ILE A 14 -12.60 0.88 -6.83
CA ILE A 14 -12.03 0.13 -5.71
C ILE A 14 -10.68 0.73 -5.28
N PHE A 15 -9.86 1.17 -6.24
CA PHE A 15 -8.60 1.85 -5.96
C PHE A 15 -8.85 3.11 -5.13
N LEU A 16 -9.72 4.03 -5.57
CA LEU A 16 -10.02 5.26 -4.84
C LEU A 16 -10.58 4.98 -3.44
N LEU A 17 -11.53 4.05 -3.30
CA LEU A 17 -12.08 3.68 -2.00
C LEU A 17 -11.00 3.19 -1.04
N LYS A 18 -10.05 2.41 -1.54
CA LYS A 18 -8.91 1.94 -0.74
C LYS A 18 -7.97 3.08 -0.35
N GLN A 19 -7.74 4.06 -1.24
CA GLN A 19 -6.94 5.23 -0.89
C GLN A 19 -7.60 6.04 0.22
N VAL A 20 -8.91 6.30 0.12
CA VAL A 20 -9.67 6.96 1.21
C VAL A 20 -9.54 6.15 2.50
N GLY A 21 -9.70 4.83 2.45
CA GLY A 21 -9.56 3.95 3.61
C GLY A 21 -8.20 4.06 4.31
N ILE A 22 -7.11 4.09 3.53
CA ILE A 22 -5.75 4.25 4.08
C ILE A 22 -5.56 5.63 4.73
N LEU A 23 -6.20 6.66 4.20
CA LEU A 23 -6.10 8.04 4.70
C LEU A 23 -7.05 8.34 5.87
N ILE A 24 -7.95 7.42 6.28
CA ILE A 24 -8.86 7.62 7.41
C ILE A 24 -8.13 8.10 8.68
N PRO A 25 -7.03 7.47 9.14
CA PRO A 25 -6.32 7.95 10.32
C PRO A 25 -5.81 9.37 10.16
N PHE A 26 -5.32 9.73 8.98
CA PHE A 26 -4.88 11.08 8.67
C PHE A 26 -6.03 12.09 8.74
N PHE A 27 -7.20 11.77 8.16
CA PHE A 27 -8.36 12.64 8.22
C PHE A 27 -8.89 12.82 9.64
N ILE A 28 -8.92 11.76 10.45
CA ILE A 28 -9.33 11.86 11.87
C ILE A 28 -8.38 12.77 12.64
N LEU A 29 -7.07 12.58 12.50
CA LEU A 29 -6.06 13.43 13.15
C LEU A 29 -6.17 14.87 12.70
N SER A 30 -6.35 15.11 11.42
CA SER A 30 -6.54 16.44 10.83
C SER A 30 -7.78 17.13 11.37
N TRP A 31 -8.90 16.40 11.46
CA TRP A 31 -10.16 16.91 12.00
C TRP A 31 -10.05 17.40 13.44
N ILE A 32 -9.28 16.70 14.27
CA ILE A 32 -9.07 17.09 15.67
C ILE A 32 -8.42 18.48 15.76
N LEU A 33 -7.49 18.79 14.85
CA LEU A 33 -6.73 20.05 14.89
C LEU A 33 -7.49 21.24 14.31
N ILE A 34 -8.45 21.04 13.43
CA ILE A 34 -9.15 22.13 12.74
C ILE A 34 -10.28 22.69 13.62
N LYS A 35 -10.42 24.02 13.63
CA LYS A 35 -11.56 24.73 14.23
C LYS A 35 -12.74 24.89 13.27
N LYS A 36 -12.45 25.30 12.05
CA LYS A 36 -13.43 25.56 10.97
C LYS A 36 -12.78 25.21 9.65
N ILE A 37 -13.52 24.59 8.76
CA ILE A 37 -13.05 24.32 7.40
C ILE A 37 -13.34 25.55 6.55
N LYS A 38 -12.30 26.33 6.26
CA LYS A 38 -12.32 27.36 5.21
C LYS A 38 -11.22 26.99 4.22
N LEU A 39 -11.59 26.58 3.04
CA LEU A 39 -10.67 26.35 1.92
C LEU A 39 -10.54 27.66 1.13
N ASP A 40 -9.38 28.28 1.23
CA ASP A 40 -9.01 29.40 0.37
C ASP A 40 -7.93 28.92 -0.61
N LEU A 41 -8.36 28.56 -1.83
CA LEU A 41 -7.49 28.01 -2.86
C LEU A 41 -7.03 29.14 -3.78
N ASN A 42 -5.87 29.71 -3.48
CA ASN A 42 -5.25 30.66 -4.40
C ASN A 42 -4.39 29.94 -5.43
N PHE A 43 -4.96 29.59 -6.58
CA PHE A 43 -4.24 28.91 -7.68
C PHE A 43 -3.12 29.74 -8.32
N LYS A 44 -2.93 31.03 -7.96
CA LYS A 44 -1.76 31.81 -8.36
C LYS A 44 -0.54 31.54 -7.49
N ASP A 45 -0.73 30.91 -6.34
CA ASP A 45 0.36 30.55 -5.44
C ASP A 45 1.11 29.29 -5.95
N LYS A 46 2.35 29.50 -6.37
CA LYS A 46 3.22 28.44 -6.88
C LYS A 46 3.50 27.33 -5.88
N LYS A 47 3.55 27.65 -4.57
CA LYS A 47 3.76 26.67 -3.49
C LYS A 47 2.56 25.77 -3.34
N LEU A 48 1.36 26.35 -3.36
CA LEU A 48 0.11 25.57 -3.33
C LEU A 48 0.00 24.67 -4.55
N LEU A 49 0.27 25.18 -5.75
CA LEU A 49 0.26 24.39 -6.98
C LEU A 49 1.24 23.23 -6.92
N PHE A 50 2.46 23.47 -6.44
CA PHE A 50 3.46 22.41 -6.29
C PHE A 50 2.96 21.32 -5.32
N LEU A 51 2.45 21.71 -4.14
CA LEU A 51 1.95 20.76 -3.15
C LEU A 51 0.72 19.98 -3.66
N LEU A 52 -0.20 20.63 -4.36
CA LEU A 52 -1.34 19.96 -4.99
C LEU A 52 -0.87 18.98 -6.06
N THR A 53 0.05 19.40 -6.92
CA THR A 53 0.56 18.54 -8.00
C THR A 53 1.21 17.29 -7.44
N ILE A 54 2.13 17.41 -6.49
CA ILE A 54 2.85 16.25 -5.96
C ILE A 54 1.96 15.27 -5.19
N ASN A 55 0.88 15.76 -4.57
CA ASN A 55 -0.05 14.93 -3.80
C ASN A 55 -1.20 14.36 -4.64
N ILE A 56 -1.78 15.14 -5.54
CA ILE A 56 -3.02 14.77 -6.25
C ILE A 56 -2.73 14.14 -7.61
N LEU A 57 -1.74 14.65 -8.35
CA LEU A 57 -1.44 14.16 -9.70
C LEU A 57 -1.13 12.66 -9.75
N PRO A 58 -0.33 12.07 -8.83
CA PRO A 58 -0.11 10.62 -8.83
C PRO A 58 -1.39 9.80 -8.66
N ILE A 59 -2.31 10.26 -7.80
CA ILE A 59 -3.61 9.59 -7.60
C ILE A 59 -4.43 9.62 -8.88
N VAL A 60 -4.50 10.79 -9.54
CA VAL A 60 -5.22 10.97 -10.80
C VAL A 60 -4.61 10.11 -11.91
N LEU A 61 -3.28 10.11 -12.05
CA LEU A 61 -2.59 9.30 -13.07
C LEU A 61 -2.83 7.80 -12.85
N MET A 62 -2.74 7.31 -11.64
CA MET A 62 -3.00 5.91 -11.32
C MET A 62 -4.47 5.53 -11.54
N PHE A 63 -5.39 6.42 -11.18
CA PHE A 63 -6.81 6.24 -11.49
C PHE A 63 -7.06 6.13 -13.00
N LEU A 64 -6.52 7.06 -13.78
CA LEU A 64 -6.64 7.05 -15.23
C LEU A 64 -5.99 5.82 -15.86
N THR A 65 -4.82 5.41 -15.37
CA THR A 65 -4.17 4.18 -15.84
C THR A 65 -5.08 2.97 -15.62
N SER A 66 -5.66 2.82 -14.42
CA SER A 66 -6.60 1.74 -14.12
C SER A 66 -7.86 1.81 -15.01
N LEU A 67 -8.37 3.02 -15.26
CA LEU A 67 -9.54 3.25 -16.10
C LEU A 67 -9.28 2.83 -17.56
N ILE A 68 -8.12 3.20 -18.11
CA ILE A 68 -7.76 2.91 -19.50
C ILE A 68 -7.40 1.44 -19.70
N THR A 69 -6.64 0.86 -18.78
CA THR A 69 -6.12 -0.50 -18.94
C THR A 69 -7.03 -1.59 -18.38
N GLY A 70 -8.04 -1.25 -17.57
CA GLY A 70 -8.84 -2.23 -16.83
C GLY A 70 -8.01 -3.04 -15.81
N SER A 71 -6.83 -2.56 -15.43
CA SER A 71 -5.91 -3.29 -14.56
C SER A 71 -6.11 -2.93 -13.09
N LYS A 72 -6.00 -3.96 -12.23
CA LYS A 72 -6.05 -3.80 -10.78
C LYS A 72 -4.74 -3.27 -10.23
N ILE A 73 -4.73 -2.02 -9.76
CA ILE A 73 -3.55 -1.39 -9.18
C ILE A 73 -3.38 -1.79 -7.71
N ARG A 74 -2.15 -2.10 -7.32
CA ARG A 74 -1.79 -2.40 -5.93
C ARG A 74 -1.75 -1.10 -5.12
N THR A 75 -2.56 -1.03 -4.09
CA THR A 75 -2.76 0.14 -3.23
C THR A 75 -1.46 0.65 -2.58
N MET A 76 -0.53 -0.26 -2.23
CA MET A 76 0.73 0.07 -1.58
C MET A 76 1.67 0.95 -2.41
N TRP A 77 1.50 0.97 -3.75
CA TRP A 77 2.33 1.82 -4.60
C TRP A 77 2.08 3.31 -4.42
N MET A 78 0.96 3.67 -3.79
CA MET A 78 0.62 5.07 -3.49
C MET A 78 1.24 5.59 -2.20
N THR A 79 1.72 4.71 -1.31
CA THR A 79 2.23 5.12 0.02
C THR A 79 3.30 6.23 -0.03
N PRO A 80 4.30 6.20 -0.94
CA PRO A 80 5.31 7.27 -1.02
C PRO A 80 4.72 8.64 -1.36
N PHE A 81 3.63 8.69 -2.13
CA PHE A 81 3.00 9.94 -2.57
C PHE A 81 2.19 10.62 -1.45
N TYR A 82 1.93 9.94 -0.34
CA TYR A 82 1.25 10.53 0.82
C TYR A 82 2.19 11.25 1.78
N LEU A 83 3.49 11.20 1.54
CA LEU A 83 4.49 11.81 2.41
C LEU A 83 4.24 13.32 2.63
N PHE A 84 3.78 14.00 1.60
CA PHE A 84 3.55 15.45 1.64
C PHE A 84 2.09 15.85 1.97
N PHE A 85 1.19 14.89 2.25
CA PHE A 85 -0.19 15.21 2.62
C PHE A 85 -0.28 16.04 3.90
N GLY A 86 0.56 15.74 4.89
CA GLY A 86 0.65 16.54 6.12
C GLY A 86 1.09 17.99 5.85
N THR A 87 2.07 18.17 4.97
CA THR A 87 2.54 19.51 4.58
C THR A 87 1.46 20.28 3.82
N LEU A 88 0.78 19.64 2.88
CA LEU A 88 -0.35 20.22 2.16
C LEU A 88 -1.46 20.63 3.12
N PHE A 89 -1.80 19.77 4.08
CA PHE A 89 -2.80 20.04 5.10
C PHE A 89 -2.43 21.27 5.94
N VAL A 90 -1.21 21.33 6.47
CA VAL A 90 -0.74 22.49 7.25
C VAL A 90 -0.75 23.75 6.40
N TYR A 91 -0.33 23.66 5.14
CA TYR A 91 -0.32 24.81 4.23
C TYR A 91 -1.73 25.37 3.99
N LEU A 92 -2.71 24.49 3.76
CA LEU A 92 -4.10 24.89 3.51
C LEU A 92 -4.81 25.41 4.75
N PHE A 93 -4.51 24.89 5.93
CA PHE A 93 -5.28 25.12 7.14
C PHE A 93 -4.50 25.82 8.26
N GLN A 94 -3.29 26.34 8.00
CA GLN A 94 -2.41 26.94 9.02
C GLN A 94 -3.12 27.98 9.92
N ALA A 95 -3.97 28.85 9.36
CA ALA A 95 -4.73 29.86 10.10
C ALA A 95 -5.87 29.28 10.96
N GLN A 96 -6.23 28.02 10.75
CA GLN A 96 -7.39 27.35 11.34
C GLN A 96 -6.97 26.25 12.32
N ILE A 97 -5.68 25.91 12.37
CA ILE A 97 -5.11 24.92 13.27
C ILE A 97 -5.19 25.47 14.72
N ASN A 98 -5.76 24.66 15.62
CA ASN A 98 -5.85 24.97 17.03
C ASN A 98 -4.83 24.17 17.83
N LEU A 99 -3.69 24.79 18.14
CA LEU A 99 -2.63 24.15 18.93
C LEU A 99 -3.06 23.77 20.36
N LYS A 100 -4.14 24.35 20.91
CA LYS A 100 -4.70 23.92 22.20
C LYS A 100 -5.25 22.48 22.15
N LYS A 101 -5.53 21.96 20.95
CA LYS A 101 -5.98 20.58 20.73
C LYS A 101 -4.82 19.59 20.48
N LEU A 102 -3.57 20.01 20.68
CA LEU A 102 -2.42 19.14 20.47
C LEU A 102 -2.43 17.92 21.40
N LYS A 103 -2.90 18.08 22.66
CA LYS A 103 -3.00 16.97 23.61
C LYS A 103 -3.94 15.86 23.13
N PRO A 104 -5.22 16.11 22.78
CA PRO A 104 -6.08 15.07 22.21
C PRO A 104 -5.55 14.52 20.87
N PHE A 105 -4.92 15.35 20.04
CA PHE A 105 -4.26 14.87 18.82
C PHE A 105 -3.18 13.83 19.13
N MET A 106 -2.30 14.11 20.10
CA MET A 106 -1.23 13.18 20.49
C MET A 106 -1.77 11.86 21.07
N ILE A 107 -2.86 11.91 21.85
CA ILE A 107 -3.50 10.71 22.40
C ILE A 107 -3.99 9.81 21.23
N VAL A 108 -4.71 10.39 20.26
CA VAL A 108 -5.23 9.64 19.11
C VAL A 108 -4.11 9.19 18.18
N PHE A 109 -3.05 9.97 18.02
CA PHE A 109 -1.87 9.60 17.25
C PHE A 109 -1.18 8.35 17.87
N ILE A 110 -0.94 8.36 19.19
CA ILE A 110 -0.36 7.24 19.92
C ILE A 110 -1.25 5.99 19.81
N PHE A 111 -2.57 6.17 19.91
CA PHE A 111 -3.52 5.08 19.70
C PHE A 111 -3.36 4.44 18.32
N PHE A 112 -3.35 5.22 17.23
CA PHE A 112 -3.15 4.67 15.88
C PHE A 112 -1.76 4.07 15.69
N PHE A 113 -0.73 4.64 16.31
CA PHE A 113 0.63 4.13 16.25
C PHE A 113 0.72 2.69 16.79
N PHE A 114 0.06 2.40 17.89
CA PHE A 114 0.03 1.05 18.46
C PHE A 114 -1.04 0.15 17.84
N LEU A 115 -2.14 0.70 17.38
CA LEU A 115 -3.23 -0.07 16.77
C LEU A 115 -2.76 -0.87 15.54
N SER A 116 -1.99 -0.26 14.65
CA SER A 116 -1.55 -0.88 13.40
C SER A 116 -0.70 -2.14 13.62
N PRO A 117 0.41 -2.12 14.40
CA PRO A 117 1.19 -3.31 14.66
C PRO A 117 0.41 -4.36 15.47
N THR A 118 -0.46 -3.94 16.38
CA THR A 118 -1.29 -4.87 17.18
C THR A 118 -2.27 -5.62 16.30
N LEU A 119 -2.98 -4.93 15.40
CA LEU A 119 -3.89 -5.57 14.45
C LEU A 119 -3.14 -6.51 13.51
N TYR A 120 -1.98 -6.08 13.01
CA TYR A 120 -1.14 -6.93 12.17
C TYR A 120 -0.71 -8.20 12.90
N THR A 121 -0.24 -8.08 14.13
CA THR A 121 0.16 -9.22 14.98
C THR A 121 -1.02 -10.15 15.24
N TYR A 122 -2.19 -9.61 15.62
CA TYR A 122 -3.40 -10.39 15.82
C TYR A 122 -3.80 -11.19 14.57
N VAL A 123 -3.89 -10.53 13.40
CA VAL A 123 -4.20 -11.20 12.14
C VAL A 123 -3.10 -12.20 11.77
N SER A 124 -1.84 -11.88 12.11
CA SER A 124 -0.72 -12.76 11.84
C SER A 124 -0.73 -14.04 12.69
N ILE A 125 -1.23 -14.01 13.89
CA ILE A 125 -1.36 -15.21 14.76
C ILE A 125 -2.63 -15.99 14.43
N SER A 126 -3.74 -15.28 14.12
CA SER A 126 -5.08 -15.90 13.99
C SER A 126 -5.35 -16.56 12.64
N LYS A 127 -4.53 -16.32 11.63
CA LYS A 127 -4.75 -16.89 10.27
C LYS A 127 -3.65 -17.84 9.90
N ASP A 128 -4.01 -19.07 9.52
CA ASP A 128 -3.12 -20.05 8.91
C ASP A 128 -3.00 -19.86 7.39
N GLY A 129 -1.99 -20.46 6.79
CA GLY A 129 -1.79 -20.46 5.33
C GLY A 129 -1.34 -19.14 4.73
N LYS A 130 -0.57 -18.35 5.47
CA LYS A 130 0.02 -17.11 4.96
C LYS A 130 1.21 -17.40 4.05
N ARG A 131 1.60 -16.40 3.25
CA ARG A 131 2.83 -16.48 2.46
C ARG A 131 4.07 -16.73 3.31
N THR A 132 4.11 -16.24 4.56
CA THR A 132 5.17 -16.48 5.54
C THR A 132 5.25 -17.93 6.01
N ASP A 133 4.14 -18.66 5.93
CA ASP A 133 4.04 -20.06 6.37
C ASP A 133 4.35 -21.03 5.22
N TYR A 134 4.74 -20.52 4.05
CA TYR A 134 5.06 -21.35 2.87
C TYR A 134 6.28 -22.23 3.15
N PRO A 135 6.14 -23.55 3.07
CA PRO A 135 7.20 -24.50 3.44
C PRO A 135 8.24 -24.64 2.31
N GLY A 136 8.82 -23.52 1.86
CA GLY A 136 9.72 -23.49 0.70
C GLY A 136 10.93 -24.40 0.82
N LYS A 137 11.51 -24.50 2.02
CA LYS A 137 12.64 -25.38 2.29
C LYS A 137 12.27 -26.86 2.18
N GLU A 138 11.12 -27.26 2.72
CA GLU A 138 10.66 -28.65 2.65
C GLU A 138 10.31 -29.06 1.22
N ILE A 139 9.66 -28.16 0.47
CA ILE A 139 9.36 -28.38 -0.95
C ILE A 139 10.66 -28.54 -1.75
N ALA A 140 11.65 -27.68 -1.52
CA ALA A 140 12.94 -27.77 -2.21
C ALA A 140 13.67 -29.09 -1.90
N ILE A 141 13.66 -29.54 -0.65
CA ILE A 141 14.26 -30.83 -0.26
C ILE A 141 13.56 -32.00 -0.98
N LYS A 142 12.23 -32.02 -1.00
CA LYS A 142 11.47 -33.08 -1.70
C LYS A 142 11.70 -33.05 -3.20
N THR A 143 11.74 -31.86 -3.79
CA THR A 143 12.00 -31.69 -5.22
C THR A 143 13.42 -32.13 -5.57
N GLN A 144 14.42 -31.73 -4.79
CA GLN A 144 15.81 -32.18 -4.99
C GLN A 144 15.93 -33.69 -4.89
N TYR A 145 15.31 -34.28 -3.87
CA TYR A 145 15.33 -35.74 -3.70
C TYR A 145 14.71 -36.48 -4.89
N ALA A 146 13.54 -36.01 -5.36
CA ALA A 146 12.90 -36.62 -6.54
C ALA A 146 13.72 -36.44 -7.82
N TRP A 147 14.41 -35.32 -7.97
CA TRP A 147 15.31 -35.06 -9.10
C TRP A 147 16.53 -35.97 -9.07
N ASP A 148 17.19 -36.09 -7.92
CA ASP A 148 18.39 -36.94 -7.74
C ASP A 148 18.11 -38.42 -7.99
N GLN A 149 16.86 -38.87 -7.85
CA GLN A 149 16.47 -40.25 -8.19
C GLN A 149 16.31 -40.51 -9.69
N GLN A 150 16.04 -39.48 -10.48
CA GLN A 150 15.76 -39.59 -11.90
C GLN A 150 16.90 -39.09 -12.79
N PHE A 151 17.67 -38.13 -12.28
CA PHE A 151 18.68 -37.39 -13.04
C PHE A 151 19.99 -37.28 -12.27
N ASN A 152 21.12 -37.61 -12.92
CA ASN A 152 22.46 -37.38 -12.38
C ASN A 152 23.00 -35.99 -12.66
N SER A 153 22.18 -34.98 -12.48
CA SER A 153 22.49 -33.57 -12.79
C SER A 153 21.88 -32.61 -11.78
N ILE A 154 22.47 -31.44 -11.66
CA ILE A 154 21.98 -30.37 -10.78
C ILE A 154 20.79 -29.66 -11.46
N ILE A 155 19.79 -29.27 -10.69
CA ILE A 155 18.70 -28.39 -11.17
C ILE A 155 19.26 -27.00 -11.42
N ASN A 156 19.46 -26.61 -12.67
CA ASN A 156 20.03 -25.34 -13.06
C ASN A 156 18.97 -24.25 -13.28
N VAL A 157 17.76 -24.64 -13.70
CA VAL A 157 16.68 -23.70 -14.06
C VAL A 157 15.38 -24.18 -13.47
N VAL A 158 14.66 -23.26 -12.84
CA VAL A 158 13.30 -23.46 -12.34
C VAL A 158 12.37 -22.52 -13.08
N LEU A 159 11.34 -23.07 -13.74
CA LEU A 159 10.33 -22.30 -14.46
C LEU A 159 8.99 -22.41 -13.74
N GLY A 160 8.28 -21.30 -13.60
CA GLY A 160 6.96 -21.24 -12.97
C GLY A 160 6.56 -19.82 -12.62
N ASP A 161 5.54 -19.69 -11.77
CA ASP A 161 5.14 -18.39 -11.27
C ASP A 161 6.20 -17.78 -10.33
N GLU A 162 6.17 -16.44 -10.21
CA GLU A 162 7.14 -15.66 -9.43
C GLU A 162 7.33 -16.16 -8.01
N TRP A 163 6.25 -16.61 -7.36
CA TRP A 163 6.30 -17.02 -5.97
C TRP A 163 6.83 -18.44 -5.78
N ASN A 164 6.24 -19.42 -6.46
CA ASN A 164 6.61 -20.83 -6.29
C ASN A 164 7.99 -21.11 -6.86
N ALA A 165 8.24 -20.69 -8.10
CA ALA A 165 9.54 -20.88 -8.75
C ALA A 165 10.66 -20.12 -8.04
N GLY A 166 10.39 -18.88 -7.59
CA GLY A 166 11.35 -18.08 -6.83
C GLY A 166 11.73 -18.71 -5.50
N ASN A 167 10.75 -19.18 -4.71
CA ASN A 167 11.01 -19.88 -3.45
C ASN A 167 11.76 -21.21 -3.67
N LEU A 168 11.34 -22.00 -4.66
CA LEU A 168 12.03 -23.24 -4.98
C LEU A 168 13.48 -22.99 -5.38
N SER A 169 13.72 -22.08 -6.31
CA SER A 169 15.07 -21.69 -6.75
C SER A 169 15.95 -21.20 -5.60
N TYR A 170 15.37 -20.43 -4.65
CA TYR A 170 16.11 -19.92 -3.49
C TYR A 170 16.60 -21.02 -2.53
N HIS A 171 15.81 -22.09 -2.36
CA HIS A 171 16.10 -23.15 -1.39
C HIS A 171 16.80 -24.38 -1.98
N LEU A 172 16.97 -24.46 -3.31
CA LEU A 172 17.72 -25.54 -3.94
C LEU A 172 19.23 -25.48 -3.63
N LYS A 173 19.88 -26.64 -3.58
CA LYS A 173 21.32 -26.78 -3.29
C LYS A 173 22.24 -26.23 -4.39
N SER A 174 21.73 -26.00 -5.56
CA SER A 174 22.48 -25.51 -6.74
C SER A 174 22.85 -24.02 -6.69
N ARG A 175 22.61 -23.37 -5.55
CA ARG A 175 22.91 -21.94 -5.36
C ARG A 175 24.13 -21.75 -4.48
#